data_ea7867f96ffe2d937137ec527cca19b4
#
_entry.id   ea7867f96ffe2d937137ec527cca19b4
#
_cell.length_a   1.000
_cell.length_b   1.000
_cell.length_c   1.000
_cell.angle_alpha   90.00
_cell.angle_beta   90.00
_cell.angle_gamma   90.00
#
_symmetry.space_group_name_H-M   'P 1'
#
loop_
_entity.id
_entity.type
_entity.pdbx_description
1 polymer ?
#
loop_
_entity_poly.entity_id
_entity_poly.type
_entity_poly.pdbx_seq_one_letter_code
_entity_poly.pdbx_strand_id
1 'polypeptide(L)'
;RFLCLSTDLELADHLPNLAYVNYVSDPKEWLVLLRVPSLWRVLVPTDGSLSDDELRSDKIKNGIFDRLVGDGASVKTEHRTLYRVHQRVAKSFREGRVMLVGDAAHLNNPLGGFGMNSGVHDAFNLFEKLEPVLKGKAQMEPSLALYDRQRREVTHSFTQMQTKENMAFIKGGQDGAHEARRAKMLEIKNNDETRRNYLMRQAMFDSLAQ
;
A
#
# COMPACT_ATOMS: atom_id res chain seq x y z
N ARG A 1 -1.53 6.08 -12.09
CA ARG A 1 -2.95 6.07 -11.67
C ARG A 1 -3.42 4.64 -11.51
N PHE A 2 -4.43 4.44 -10.66
CA PHE A 2 -5.16 3.18 -10.53
C PHE A 2 -6.64 3.44 -10.75
N LEU A 3 -7.28 2.60 -11.55
CA LEU A 3 -8.73 2.50 -11.61
C LEU A 3 -9.16 1.51 -10.51
N CYS A 4 -10.05 1.95 -9.63
CA CYS A 4 -10.70 1.10 -8.64
C CYS A 4 -12.16 0.89 -9.06
N LEU A 5 -12.51 -0.34 -9.33
CA LEU A 5 -13.88 -0.79 -9.61
C LEU A 5 -14.41 -1.49 -8.36
N SER A 6 -15.54 -1.04 -7.86
CA SER A 6 -16.22 -1.69 -6.73
C SER A 6 -17.47 -2.41 -7.22
N THR A 7 -17.61 -3.69 -6.89
CA THR A 7 -18.72 -4.56 -7.32
C THR A 7 -19.24 -5.38 -6.15
N ASP A 8 -20.51 -5.68 -6.14
CA ASP A 8 -21.18 -6.63 -5.24
C ASP A 8 -21.04 -8.09 -5.70
N LEU A 9 -20.51 -8.31 -6.92
CA LEU A 9 -20.21 -9.67 -7.41
C LEU A 9 -19.28 -10.40 -6.43
N GLU A 10 -19.66 -11.61 -6.03
CA GLU A 10 -18.80 -12.45 -5.21
C GLU A 10 -17.70 -13.08 -6.07
N LEU A 11 -16.50 -12.46 -6.05
CA LEU A 11 -15.37 -12.94 -6.87
C LEU A 11 -14.89 -14.33 -6.47
N ALA A 12 -15.14 -14.76 -5.23
CA ALA A 12 -14.74 -16.09 -4.78
C ALA A 12 -15.47 -17.23 -5.49
N ASP A 13 -16.66 -16.97 -6.08
CA ASP A 13 -17.40 -17.93 -6.89
C ASP A 13 -16.73 -18.17 -8.26
N HIS A 14 -15.90 -17.24 -8.70
CA HIS A 14 -15.24 -17.27 -10.02
C HIS A 14 -13.74 -17.57 -9.93
N LEU A 15 -13.10 -17.16 -8.84
CA LEU A 15 -11.66 -17.25 -8.65
C LEU A 15 -11.34 -18.08 -7.39
N PRO A 16 -10.58 -19.19 -7.50
CA PRO A 16 -10.29 -20.06 -6.37
C PRO A 16 -9.32 -19.41 -5.38
N ASN A 17 -9.46 -19.78 -4.11
CA ASN A 17 -8.51 -19.47 -3.04
C ASN A 17 -8.27 -17.96 -2.78
N LEU A 18 -9.28 -17.11 -2.98
CA LEU A 18 -9.16 -15.69 -2.65
C LEU A 18 -9.07 -15.47 -1.14
N ALA A 19 -8.14 -14.61 -0.74
CA ALA A 19 -8.05 -14.02 0.59
C ALA A 19 -8.75 -12.64 0.62
N TYR A 20 -8.77 -11.96 1.76
CA TYR A 20 -9.28 -10.60 1.83
C TYR A 20 -8.47 -9.59 1.01
N VAL A 21 -7.17 -9.83 0.87
CA VAL A 21 -6.25 -9.04 0.06
C VAL A 21 -5.49 -9.97 -0.87
N ASN A 22 -5.60 -9.74 -2.18
CA ASN A 22 -4.94 -10.54 -3.19
C ASN A 22 -4.13 -9.65 -4.12
N TYR A 23 -2.85 -9.95 -4.24
CA TYR A 23 -1.97 -9.35 -5.23
C TYR A 23 -1.82 -10.32 -6.40
N VAL A 24 -2.47 -10.01 -7.50
CA VAL A 24 -2.41 -10.82 -8.72
C VAL A 24 -1.28 -10.29 -9.59
N SER A 25 -0.27 -11.11 -9.79
CA SER A 25 0.88 -10.79 -10.63
C SER A 25 0.85 -11.68 -11.86
N ASP A 26 0.30 -11.17 -12.93
CA ASP A 26 0.29 -11.79 -14.25
C ASP A 26 1.22 -11.02 -15.18
N PRO A 27 1.95 -11.66 -16.10
CA PRO A 27 2.85 -10.99 -17.03
C PRO A 27 2.21 -9.92 -17.91
N LYS A 28 0.92 -10.09 -18.21
CA LYS A 28 0.15 -9.16 -19.06
C LYS A 28 -0.58 -8.11 -18.29
N GLU A 29 -1.11 -8.46 -17.12
CA GLU A 29 -1.92 -7.56 -16.31
C GLU A 29 -1.79 -7.90 -14.82
N TRP A 30 -1.32 -6.98 -14.03
CA TRP A 30 -1.30 -7.12 -12.59
C TRP A 30 -2.42 -6.27 -11.96
N LEU A 31 -2.99 -6.76 -10.88
CA LEU A 31 -4.06 -6.07 -10.19
C LEU A 31 -4.12 -6.44 -8.70
N VAL A 32 -4.91 -5.69 -7.93
CA VAL A 32 -5.14 -5.99 -6.52
C VAL A 32 -6.64 -6.19 -6.31
N LEU A 33 -7.01 -7.30 -5.66
CA LEU A 33 -8.39 -7.56 -5.24
C LEU A 33 -8.48 -7.39 -3.73
N LEU A 34 -9.41 -6.55 -3.29
CA LEU A 34 -9.65 -6.27 -1.88
C LEU A 34 -11.09 -6.61 -1.52
N ARG A 35 -11.27 -7.51 -0.56
CA ARG A 35 -12.59 -7.75 0.03
C ARG A 35 -12.85 -6.69 1.09
N VAL A 36 -13.94 -5.96 0.96
CA VAL A 36 -14.49 -5.07 1.99
C VAL A 36 -15.85 -5.61 2.45
N PRO A 37 -16.46 -5.14 3.53
CA PRO A 37 -17.64 -5.80 4.13
C PRO A 37 -18.77 -6.15 3.17
N SER A 38 -19.03 -5.33 2.16
CA SER A 38 -20.16 -5.53 1.23
C SER A 38 -19.76 -5.61 -0.24
N LEU A 39 -18.49 -5.39 -0.58
CA LEU A 39 -18.03 -5.27 -1.96
C LEU A 39 -16.66 -5.91 -2.16
N TRP A 40 -16.37 -6.23 -3.41
CA TRP A 40 -15.01 -6.42 -3.88
C TRP A 40 -14.51 -5.14 -4.57
N ARG A 41 -13.26 -4.78 -4.32
CA ARG A 41 -12.55 -3.71 -5.01
C ARG A 41 -11.46 -4.29 -5.90
N VAL A 42 -11.58 -4.02 -7.18
CA VAL A 42 -10.61 -4.40 -8.21
C VAL A 42 -9.78 -3.16 -8.56
N LEU A 43 -8.51 -3.15 -8.15
CA LEU A 43 -7.59 -2.05 -8.43
C LEU A 43 -6.67 -2.44 -9.58
N VAL A 44 -6.79 -1.73 -10.69
CA VAL A 44 -6.03 -1.98 -11.91
C VAL A 44 -5.13 -0.78 -12.21
N PRO A 45 -3.84 -0.99 -12.48
CA PRO A 45 -2.99 0.11 -12.97
C PRO A 45 -3.51 0.61 -14.30
N THR A 46 -3.48 1.91 -14.51
CA THR A 46 -4.00 2.49 -15.74
C THR A 46 -2.88 3.02 -16.62
N ASP A 47 -3.08 2.89 -17.92
CA ASP A 47 -2.26 3.58 -18.91
C ASP A 47 -2.41 5.12 -18.76
N GLY A 48 -1.31 5.82 -18.88
CA GLY A 48 -1.27 7.28 -18.87
C GLY A 48 -1.86 7.94 -20.11
N SER A 49 -2.07 7.20 -21.19
CA SER A 49 -2.57 7.71 -22.47
C SER A 49 -4.07 7.97 -22.51
N LEU A 50 -4.86 7.26 -21.68
CA LEU A 50 -6.33 7.39 -21.66
C LEU A 50 -6.78 8.52 -20.74
N SER A 51 -7.86 9.18 -21.13
CA SER A 51 -8.55 10.17 -20.30
C SER A 51 -9.23 9.53 -19.08
N ASP A 52 -9.58 10.33 -18.08
CA ASP A 52 -10.27 9.85 -16.89
C ASP A 52 -11.68 9.30 -17.22
N ASP A 53 -12.35 9.85 -18.23
CA ASP A 53 -13.67 9.39 -18.68
C ASP A 53 -13.58 8.07 -19.46
N GLU A 54 -12.60 7.94 -20.34
CA GLU A 54 -12.35 6.67 -21.04
C GLU A 54 -12.04 5.54 -20.05
N LEU A 55 -11.23 5.81 -19.03
CA LEU A 55 -10.90 4.83 -18.00
C LEU A 55 -12.11 4.38 -17.17
N ARG A 56 -13.11 5.26 -16.97
CA ARG A 56 -14.36 4.91 -16.27
C ARG A 56 -15.42 4.30 -17.18
N SER A 57 -15.17 4.17 -18.49
CA SER A 57 -16.15 3.67 -19.46
C SER A 57 -16.51 2.20 -19.22
N ASP A 58 -17.69 1.79 -19.71
CA ASP A 58 -18.10 0.39 -19.71
C ASP A 58 -17.15 -0.49 -20.51
N LYS A 59 -16.58 0.02 -21.59
CA LYS A 59 -15.59 -0.70 -22.40
C LYS A 59 -14.40 -1.17 -21.55
N ILE A 60 -13.83 -0.28 -20.75
CA ILE A 60 -12.69 -0.61 -19.89
C ILE A 60 -13.13 -1.56 -18.77
N LYS A 61 -14.25 -1.24 -18.08
CA LYS A 61 -14.83 -2.08 -17.04
C LYS A 61 -15.09 -3.50 -17.54
N ASN A 62 -15.80 -3.63 -18.67
CA ASN A 62 -16.13 -4.93 -19.26
C ASN A 62 -14.86 -5.72 -19.57
N GLY A 63 -13.88 -5.11 -20.25
CA GLY A 63 -12.62 -5.79 -20.59
C GLY A 63 -11.83 -6.28 -19.37
N ILE A 64 -11.88 -5.59 -18.23
CA ILE A 64 -11.27 -6.05 -17.00
C ILE A 64 -12.02 -7.28 -16.45
N PHE A 65 -13.33 -7.20 -16.33
CA PHE A 65 -14.13 -8.31 -15.80
C PHE A 65 -14.24 -9.50 -16.76
N ASP A 66 -14.17 -9.29 -18.09
CA ASP A 66 -14.07 -10.39 -19.06
C ASP A 66 -12.84 -11.27 -18.76
N ARG A 67 -11.71 -10.65 -18.41
CA ARG A 67 -10.48 -11.38 -18.05
C ARG A 67 -10.56 -12.04 -16.68
N LEU A 68 -11.30 -11.46 -15.74
CA LEU A 68 -11.41 -11.98 -14.37
C LEU A 68 -12.45 -13.09 -14.24
N VAL A 69 -13.63 -12.92 -14.84
CA VAL A 69 -14.79 -13.78 -14.60
C VAL A 69 -15.45 -14.30 -15.88
N GLY A 70 -14.98 -13.88 -17.07
CA GLY A 70 -15.45 -14.35 -18.35
C GLY A 70 -16.68 -13.64 -18.92
N ASP A 71 -17.35 -12.78 -18.15
CA ASP A 71 -18.53 -12.00 -18.60
C ASP A 71 -18.54 -10.61 -17.94
N GLY A 72 -17.74 -9.71 -18.48
CA GLY A 72 -17.63 -8.36 -17.94
C GLY A 72 -18.85 -7.49 -18.19
N ALA A 73 -19.66 -7.79 -19.20
CA ALA A 73 -20.84 -7.01 -19.52
C ALA A 73 -21.93 -7.15 -18.45
N SER A 74 -22.08 -8.35 -17.86
CA SER A 74 -23.05 -8.63 -16.79
C SER A 74 -22.66 -8.01 -15.45
N VAL A 75 -21.36 -7.73 -15.23
CA VAL A 75 -20.87 -7.22 -13.93
C VAL A 75 -21.26 -5.76 -13.73
N LYS A 76 -22.03 -5.53 -12.68
CA LYS A 76 -22.36 -4.19 -12.21
C LYS A 76 -21.25 -3.64 -11.30
N THR A 77 -21.03 -2.34 -11.38
CA THR A 77 -20.07 -1.65 -10.51
C THR A 77 -20.79 -0.51 -9.78
N GLU A 78 -20.67 -0.49 -8.45
CA GLU A 78 -21.22 0.56 -7.60
C GLU A 78 -20.40 1.85 -7.72
N HIS A 79 -19.08 1.70 -7.84
CA HIS A 79 -18.15 2.83 -7.93
C HIS A 79 -17.03 2.56 -8.93
N ARG A 80 -16.62 3.62 -9.64
CA ARG A 80 -15.46 3.65 -10.53
C ARG A 80 -14.63 4.87 -10.19
N THR A 81 -13.56 4.68 -9.42
CA THR A 81 -12.74 5.77 -8.90
C THR A 81 -11.32 5.68 -9.45
N LEU A 82 -10.76 6.82 -9.79
CA LEU A 82 -9.36 6.93 -10.21
C LEU A 82 -8.51 7.49 -9.07
N TYR A 83 -7.51 6.71 -8.66
CA TYR A 83 -6.54 7.13 -7.66
C TYR A 83 -5.25 7.61 -8.34
N ARG A 84 -4.85 8.83 -8.02
CA ARG A 84 -3.53 9.36 -8.39
C ARG A 84 -2.56 9.00 -7.26
N VAL A 85 -1.63 8.12 -7.56
CA VAL A 85 -0.64 7.64 -6.59
C VAL A 85 0.62 8.48 -6.71
N HIS A 86 1.09 8.98 -5.58
CA HIS A 86 2.33 9.72 -5.47
C HIS A 86 3.27 9.01 -4.50
N GLN A 87 4.56 9.17 -4.76
CA GLN A 87 5.63 8.67 -3.91
C GLN A 87 6.48 9.88 -3.51
N ARG A 88 6.16 10.48 -2.37
CA ARG A 88 6.77 11.74 -1.91
C ARG A 88 7.01 11.72 -0.41
N VAL A 89 8.04 12.42 0.02
CA VAL A 89 8.36 12.64 1.44
C VAL A 89 8.69 14.11 1.61
N ALA A 90 8.15 14.74 2.64
CA ALA A 90 8.50 16.10 3.01
C ALA A 90 9.99 16.18 3.40
N LYS A 91 10.62 17.31 3.11
CA LYS A 91 12.05 17.53 3.45
C LYS A 91 12.30 17.53 4.95
N SER A 92 11.29 17.98 5.71
CA SER A 92 11.25 17.95 7.18
C SER A 92 9.83 17.65 7.60
N PHE A 93 9.64 16.89 8.68
CA PHE A 93 8.33 16.64 9.30
C PHE A 93 8.02 17.70 10.37
N ARG A 94 8.92 18.67 10.51
CA ARG A 94 8.78 19.76 11.47
C ARG A 94 9.31 21.08 10.92
N GLU A 95 8.59 22.16 11.23
CA GLU A 95 9.10 23.55 11.10
C GLU A 95 8.60 24.38 12.28
N GLY A 96 9.53 24.77 13.15
CA GLY A 96 9.20 25.49 14.38
C GLY A 96 8.26 24.66 15.28
N ARG A 97 7.02 25.14 15.43
CA ARG A 97 5.96 24.50 16.24
C ARG A 97 4.92 23.77 15.38
N VAL A 98 5.14 23.68 14.08
CA VAL A 98 4.29 22.94 13.14
C VAL A 98 4.90 21.58 12.88
N MET A 99 4.11 20.53 13.01
CA MET A 99 4.52 19.15 12.74
C MET A 99 3.62 18.54 11.67
N LEU A 100 4.19 17.74 10.79
CA LEU A 100 3.49 16.96 9.75
C LEU A 100 3.41 15.49 10.20
N VAL A 101 2.26 14.86 9.95
CA VAL A 101 1.96 13.47 10.31
C VAL A 101 1.24 12.80 9.15
N GLY A 102 1.53 11.53 8.89
CA GLY A 102 0.83 10.75 7.88
C GLY A 102 0.93 11.33 6.47
N ASP A 103 -0.17 11.40 5.74
CA ASP A 103 -0.22 11.85 4.35
C ASP A 103 0.27 13.29 4.14
N ALA A 104 0.24 14.12 5.18
CA ALA A 104 0.84 15.46 5.14
C ALA A 104 2.37 15.42 5.10
N ALA A 105 2.98 14.38 5.72
CA ALA A 105 4.42 14.20 5.79
C ALA A 105 4.95 13.33 4.65
N HIS A 106 4.22 12.28 4.26
CA HIS A 106 4.67 11.35 3.23
C HIS A 106 3.52 10.66 2.51
N LEU A 107 3.70 10.44 1.22
CA LEU A 107 2.80 9.68 0.35
C LEU A 107 3.55 8.50 -0.24
N ASN A 108 2.88 7.37 -0.35
CA ASN A 108 3.41 6.17 -0.98
C ASN A 108 2.32 5.45 -1.79
N ASN A 109 2.72 4.55 -2.68
CA ASN A 109 1.76 3.70 -3.37
C ASN A 109 1.07 2.74 -2.38
N PRO A 110 -0.14 2.23 -2.69
CA PRO A 110 -0.97 1.48 -1.74
C PRO A 110 -0.46 0.05 -1.47
N LEU A 111 0.54 -0.43 -2.19
CA LEU A 111 0.99 -1.82 -2.11
C LEU A 111 1.68 -2.12 -0.77
N GLY A 112 1.06 -2.98 0.01
CA GLY A 112 1.51 -3.36 1.35
C GLY A 112 0.71 -2.70 2.48
N GLY A 113 -0.16 -1.71 2.17
CA GLY A 113 -1.04 -1.10 3.18
C GLY A 113 -0.32 -0.22 4.21
N PHE A 114 0.86 0.32 3.86
CA PHE A 114 1.70 1.05 4.82
C PHE A 114 1.28 2.50 5.06
N GLY A 115 0.49 3.13 4.19
CA GLY A 115 0.16 4.56 4.29
C GLY A 115 -0.49 4.92 5.63
N MET A 116 -1.67 4.38 5.89
CA MET A 116 -2.41 4.61 7.13
C MET A 116 -1.61 4.15 8.36
N ASN A 117 -1.00 2.97 8.30
CA ASN A 117 -0.23 2.40 9.41
C ASN A 117 0.98 3.28 9.76
N SER A 118 1.73 3.77 8.77
CA SER A 118 2.82 4.73 9.01
C SER A 118 2.32 6.01 9.66
N GLY A 119 1.17 6.54 9.22
CA GLY A 119 0.56 7.73 9.82
C GLY A 119 0.16 7.53 11.29
N VAL A 120 -0.37 6.35 11.64
CA VAL A 120 -0.65 6.00 13.05
C VAL A 120 0.64 5.95 13.87
N HIS A 121 1.71 5.35 13.34
CA HIS A 121 3.02 5.32 13.98
C HIS A 121 3.62 6.72 14.15
N ASP A 122 3.46 7.60 13.16
CA ASP A 122 3.90 9.00 13.26
C ASP A 122 3.20 9.72 14.41
N ALA A 123 1.87 9.60 14.47
CA ALA A 123 1.06 10.24 15.49
C ALA A 123 1.44 9.75 16.90
N PHE A 124 1.66 8.44 17.04
CA PHE A 124 2.06 7.85 18.32
C PHE A 124 3.47 8.30 18.74
N ASN A 125 4.42 8.26 17.80
CA ASN A 125 5.79 8.71 18.05
C ASN A 125 5.84 10.21 18.42
N LEU A 126 5.04 11.05 17.75
CA LEU A 126 4.93 12.46 18.07
C LEU A 126 4.33 12.67 19.48
N PHE A 127 3.28 11.92 19.83
CA PHE A 127 2.66 11.98 21.14
C PHE A 127 3.65 11.67 22.25
N GLU A 128 4.43 10.59 22.13
CA GLU A 128 5.45 10.20 23.13
C GLU A 128 6.51 11.27 23.36
N LYS A 129 6.83 12.08 22.35
CA LYS A 129 7.80 13.18 22.46
C LYS A 129 7.16 14.46 22.96
N LEU A 130 5.91 14.73 22.56
CA LEU A 130 5.21 15.96 22.89
C LEU A 130 4.63 15.96 24.31
N GLU A 131 4.12 14.83 24.78
CA GLU A 131 3.51 14.73 26.12
C GLU A 131 4.47 15.14 27.25
N PRO A 132 5.73 14.66 27.33
CA PRO A 132 6.67 15.11 28.35
C PRO A 132 7.02 16.61 28.24
N VAL A 133 7.06 17.15 27.02
CA VAL A 133 7.30 18.59 26.81
C VAL A 133 6.15 19.41 27.38
N LEU A 134 4.92 19.05 27.11
CA LEU A 134 3.72 19.75 27.62
C LEU A 134 3.60 19.65 29.15
N LYS A 135 4.12 18.57 29.74
CA LYS A 135 4.19 18.40 31.19
C LYS A 135 5.43 19.07 31.85
N GLY A 136 6.24 19.79 31.09
CA GLY A 136 7.45 20.45 31.59
C GLY A 136 8.58 19.50 32.00
N LYS A 137 8.51 18.23 31.53
CA LYS A 137 9.48 17.16 31.89
C LYS A 137 10.57 16.96 30.84
N ALA A 138 10.43 17.56 29.66
CA ALA A 138 11.40 17.48 28.58
C ALA A 138 11.51 18.82 27.84
N GLN A 139 12.63 19.02 27.18
CA GLN A 139 12.85 20.20 26.34
C GLN A 139 12.18 20.00 24.97
N MET A 140 11.50 21.04 24.48
CA MET A 140 10.75 20.99 23.23
C MET A 140 11.66 20.74 22.03
N GLU A 141 12.75 21.49 21.90
CA GLU A 141 13.61 21.46 20.73
C GLU A 141 14.21 20.07 20.46
N PRO A 142 14.92 19.42 21.39
CA PRO A 142 15.48 18.09 21.13
C PRO A 142 14.40 17.02 20.94
N SER A 143 13.27 17.13 21.66
CA SER A 143 12.18 16.13 21.54
C SER A 143 11.53 16.15 20.16
N LEU A 144 11.21 17.32 19.63
CA LEU A 144 10.59 17.45 18.33
C LEU A 144 11.58 17.22 17.17
N ALA A 145 12.88 17.55 17.36
CA ALA A 145 13.93 17.19 16.42
C ALA A 145 14.12 15.66 16.34
N LEU A 146 13.97 14.96 17.47
CA LEU A 146 14.00 13.50 17.51
C LEU A 146 12.83 12.89 16.74
N TYR A 147 11.62 13.43 16.89
CA TYR A 147 10.44 13.03 16.09
C TYR A 147 10.72 13.13 14.58
N ASP A 148 11.13 14.32 14.10
CA ASP A 148 11.43 14.55 12.67
C ASP A 148 12.45 13.53 12.16
N ARG A 149 13.56 13.36 12.89
CA ARG A 149 14.61 12.43 12.47
C ARG A 149 14.11 11.00 12.39
N GLN A 150 13.51 10.47 13.47
CA GLN A 150 13.07 9.08 13.53
C GLN A 150 12.02 8.75 12.47
N ARG A 151 10.98 9.59 12.38
CA ARG A 151 9.87 9.26 11.45
C ARG A 151 10.26 9.46 9.99
N ARG A 152 11.08 10.43 9.68
CA ARG A 152 11.60 10.65 8.33
C ARG A 152 12.57 9.53 7.91
N GLU A 153 13.42 9.07 8.80
CA GLU A 153 14.34 7.96 8.57
C GLU A 153 13.58 6.65 8.30
N VAL A 154 12.60 6.30 9.14
CA VAL A 154 11.71 5.15 8.92
C VAL A 154 10.95 5.27 7.60
N THR A 155 10.45 6.45 7.28
CA THR A 155 9.74 6.67 6.02
C THR A 155 10.63 6.37 4.82
N HIS A 156 11.88 6.78 4.83
CA HIS A 156 12.81 6.52 3.72
C HIS A 156 13.30 5.07 3.70
N SER A 157 13.77 4.56 4.83
CA SER A 157 14.43 3.24 4.93
C SER A 157 13.46 2.07 4.87
N PHE A 158 12.20 2.27 5.27
CA PHE A 158 11.18 1.22 5.26
C PHE A 158 10.02 1.54 4.32
N THR A 159 9.17 2.53 4.62
CA THR A 159 7.88 2.73 3.91
C THR A 159 8.08 2.97 2.41
N GLN A 160 8.98 3.89 2.05
CA GLN A 160 9.25 4.22 0.64
C GLN A 160 9.96 3.07 -0.09
N MET A 161 10.90 2.43 0.56
CA MET A 161 11.64 1.31 -0.02
C MET A 161 10.72 0.10 -0.23
N GLN A 162 9.99 -0.32 0.82
CA GLN A 162 9.14 -1.51 0.76
C GLN A 162 8.00 -1.36 -0.26
N THR A 163 7.38 -0.17 -0.35
CA THR A 163 6.31 0.06 -1.33
C THR A 163 6.83 0.08 -2.77
N LYS A 164 8.06 0.57 -3.00
CA LYS A 164 8.72 0.48 -4.32
C LYS A 164 9.07 -0.96 -4.70
N GLU A 165 9.61 -1.73 -3.74
CA GLU A 165 9.90 -3.15 -3.93
C GLU A 165 8.61 -3.93 -4.25
N ASN A 166 7.53 -3.70 -3.49
CA ASN A 166 6.23 -4.32 -3.74
C ASN A 166 5.69 -3.97 -5.14
N MET A 167 5.86 -2.72 -5.58
CA MET A 167 5.46 -2.29 -6.91
C MET A 167 6.29 -2.97 -8.01
N ALA A 168 7.61 -3.01 -7.87
CA ALA A 168 8.49 -3.68 -8.81
C ALA A 168 8.18 -5.18 -8.90
N PHE A 169 7.92 -5.76 -7.75
CA PHE A 169 7.57 -7.14 -7.56
C PHE A 169 6.24 -7.55 -8.27
N ILE A 170 5.19 -6.72 -8.19
CA ILE A 170 3.91 -7.00 -8.83
C ILE A 170 3.94 -6.77 -10.36
N LYS A 171 4.65 -5.73 -10.80
CA LYS A 171 4.72 -5.39 -12.22
C LYS A 171 5.32 -6.49 -13.09
N GLY A 172 5.98 -7.46 -12.47
CA GLY A 172 6.70 -8.49 -13.20
C GLY A 172 7.76 -7.83 -14.11
N GLY A 173 8.95 -8.26 -14.05
CA GLY A 173 9.97 -7.76 -14.96
C GLY A 173 11.04 -8.80 -15.08
N GLN A 174 11.60 -9.08 -16.19
CA GLN A 174 12.64 -10.05 -16.51
C GLN A 174 12.28 -11.52 -16.26
N ASP A 175 12.59 -12.34 -17.21
CA ASP A 175 12.53 -13.79 -17.15
C ASP A 175 13.22 -14.31 -15.87
N GLY A 176 12.53 -15.16 -15.11
CA GLY A 176 13.01 -15.73 -13.84
C GLY A 176 12.64 -14.96 -12.57
N ALA A 177 12.16 -13.72 -12.61
CA ALA A 177 11.77 -12.97 -11.42
C ALA A 177 10.59 -13.62 -10.67
N HIS A 178 9.65 -14.21 -11.40
CA HIS A 178 8.53 -14.95 -10.81
C HIS A 178 8.97 -16.22 -10.07
N GLU A 179 9.93 -16.95 -10.62
CA GLU A 179 10.47 -18.17 -9.99
C GLU A 179 11.25 -17.85 -8.74
N ALA A 180 12.15 -16.87 -8.79
CA ALA A 180 12.91 -16.41 -7.63
C ALA A 180 11.98 -15.94 -6.50
N ARG A 181 10.92 -15.25 -6.86
CA ARG A 181 9.89 -14.81 -5.92
C ARG A 181 9.14 -15.96 -5.27
N ARG A 182 8.68 -16.91 -6.09
CA ARG A 182 7.99 -18.11 -5.61
C ARG A 182 8.89 -18.88 -4.63
N ALA A 183 10.16 -19.05 -4.98
CA ALA A 183 11.15 -19.68 -4.11
C ALA A 183 11.28 -18.96 -2.76
N LYS A 184 11.41 -17.63 -2.78
CA LYS A 184 11.46 -16.80 -1.56
C LYS A 184 10.21 -16.93 -0.70
N MET A 185 9.01 -16.94 -1.30
CA MET A 185 7.76 -17.11 -0.56
C MET A 185 7.63 -18.51 0.02
N LEU A 186 8.09 -19.54 -0.68
CA LEU A 186 8.13 -20.90 -0.17
C LEU A 186 9.13 -21.06 1.00
N GLU A 187 10.28 -20.41 0.92
CA GLU A 187 11.25 -20.36 2.02
C GLU A 187 10.63 -19.72 3.26
N ILE A 188 10.01 -18.53 3.12
CA ILE A 188 9.30 -17.84 4.21
C ILE A 188 8.19 -18.73 4.78
N LYS A 189 7.42 -19.42 3.92
CA LYS A 189 6.34 -20.32 4.34
C LYS A 189 6.86 -21.51 5.15
N ASN A 190 8.00 -22.08 4.76
CA ASN A 190 8.49 -23.36 5.29
C ASN A 190 9.49 -23.19 6.46
N ASN A 191 9.94 -21.98 6.76
CA ASN A 191 10.88 -21.70 7.85
C ASN A 191 10.24 -20.72 8.84
N ASP A 192 10.04 -21.16 10.09
CA ASP A 192 9.34 -20.42 11.12
C ASP A 192 10.07 -19.13 11.52
N GLU A 193 11.39 -19.16 11.60
CA GLU A 193 12.20 -17.99 11.95
C GLU A 193 12.16 -16.95 10.82
N THR A 194 12.40 -17.39 9.59
CA THR A 194 12.33 -16.51 8.39
C THR A 194 10.93 -15.91 8.27
N ARG A 195 9.88 -16.71 8.48
CA ARG A 195 8.49 -16.25 8.46
C ARG A 195 8.22 -15.21 9.54
N ARG A 196 8.65 -15.47 10.77
CA ARG A 196 8.49 -14.54 11.89
C ARG A 196 9.18 -13.21 11.60
N ASN A 197 10.43 -13.23 11.18
CA ASN A 197 11.19 -12.02 10.84
C ASN A 197 10.54 -11.24 9.69
N TYR A 198 10.09 -11.93 8.65
CA TYR A 198 9.34 -11.31 7.56
C TYR A 198 8.05 -10.64 8.06
N LEU A 199 7.24 -11.34 8.87
CA LEU A 199 5.98 -10.80 9.38
C LEU A 199 6.20 -9.64 10.35
N MET A 200 7.21 -9.71 11.23
CA MET A 200 7.56 -8.60 12.13
C MET A 200 7.94 -7.34 11.36
N ARG A 201 8.73 -7.49 10.31
CA ARG A 201 9.09 -6.38 9.41
C ARG A 201 7.87 -5.83 8.68
N GLN A 202 7.02 -6.70 8.08
CA GLN A 202 5.81 -6.28 7.37
C GLN A 202 4.78 -5.62 8.29
N ALA A 203 4.71 -6.04 9.54
CA ALA A 203 3.87 -5.44 10.57
C ALA A 203 4.48 -4.17 11.17
N MET A 204 5.62 -3.68 10.65
CA MET A 204 6.31 -2.45 11.05
C MET A 204 6.86 -2.46 12.50
N PHE A 205 6.99 -3.60 13.17
CA PHE A 205 7.54 -3.66 14.53
C PHE A 205 8.99 -3.14 14.59
N ASP A 206 9.81 -3.45 13.59
CA ASP A 206 11.20 -2.98 13.52
C ASP A 206 11.29 -1.45 13.47
N SER A 207 10.26 -0.78 12.97
CA SER A 207 10.19 0.68 12.88
C SER A 207 9.80 1.37 14.20
N LEU A 208 9.37 0.62 15.20
CA LEU A 208 9.09 1.13 16.55
C LEU A 208 10.34 1.19 17.43
N ALA A 209 11.36 0.41 17.08
CA ALA A 209 12.60 0.31 17.85
C ALA A 209 13.68 1.35 17.48
N GLN A 210 13.39 2.26 16.54
CA GLN A 210 14.33 3.27 15.99
C GLN A 210 14.22 4.63 16.66
#